data_2b7730c5fdf1115e6260dc86a027178d
#
_entry.id   2b7730c5fdf1115e6260dc86a027178d
#
_cell.length_a   1.000
_cell.length_b   1.000
_cell.length_c   1.000
_cell.angle_alpha   90.00
_cell.angle_beta   90.00
_cell.angle_gamma   90.00
#
_symmetry.space_group_name_H-M   'P 1'
#
loop_
_entity.id
_entity.type
_entity.pdbx_description
1 polymer ?
#
loop_
_entity_poly.entity_id
_entity_poly.type
_entity_poly.pdbx_seq_one_letter_code
_entity_poly.pdbx_strand_id
1 'polypeptide(L)'
;DISEGMLEIGRQKIKKKNLDKIIELQLGDSERLLFEDNTFDAVTVAFGVRNFENLEKGLSDIFRVLKPGGTFVVLEFSKPVTFPVKQLYNFYFNSILPFFGKLISKDNSAYTYLPESVKSFPDGENFTRLLKKTGFNNTKMKPLTFGIATIYVGKK
;
A
#
# COMPACT_ATOMS: atom_id res chain seq x y z
N ASP A 1 -10.01 5.93 4.45
CA ASP A 1 -9.11 5.78 5.60
C ASP A 1 -9.92 5.45 6.86
N ILE A 2 -9.36 4.66 7.77
CA ILE A 2 -9.97 4.31 9.07
C ILE A 2 -9.75 5.40 10.14
N SER A 3 -8.88 6.37 9.89
CA SER A 3 -8.54 7.44 10.82
C SER A 3 -9.27 8.74 10.50
N GLU A 4 -10.27 9.09 11.30
CA GLU A 4 -10.99 10.35 11.15
C GLU A 4 -10.06 11.57 11.28
N GLY A 5 -9.07 11.52 12.19
CA GLY A 5 -8.09 12.60 12.32
C GLY A 5 -7.26 12.83 11.05
N MET A 6 -6.90 11.77 10.34
CA MET A 6 -6.20 11.87 9.04
C MET A 6 -7.11 12.41 7.94
N LEU A 7 -8.38 12.00 7.95
CA LEU A 7 -9.40 12.50 7.00
C LEU A 7 -9.64 14.00 7.19
N GLU A 8 -9.70 14.49 8.42
CA GLU A 8 -9.90 15.92 8.70
C GLU A 8 -8.72 16.76 8.17
N ILE A 9 -7.48 16.32 8.42
CA ILE A 9 -6.29 16.97 7.84
C ILE A 9 -6.34 16.92 6.30
N GLY A 10 -6.79 15.81 5.75
CA GLY A 10 -6.98 15.62 4.32
C GLY A 10 -8.00 16.61 3.74
N ARG A 11 -9.18 16.75 4.36
CA ARG A 11 -10.23 17.68 3.94
C ARG A 11 -9.73 19.12 3.90
N GLN A 12 -8.98 19.54 4.92
CA GLN A 12 -8.37 20.88 4.95
C GLN A 12 -7.40 21.11 3.78
N LYS A 13 -6.54 20.10 3.47
CA LYS A 13 -5.61 20.18 2.34
C LYS A 13 -6.33 20.23 0.99
N ILE A 14 -7.37 19.44 0.80
CA ILE A 14 -8.18 19.40 -0.41
C ILE A 14 -8.87 20.75 -0.63
N LYS A 15 -9.51 21.29 0.41
CA LYS A 15 -10.14 22.60 0.37
C LYS A 15 -9.15 23.72 0.04
N LYS A 16 -7.97 23.74 0.68
CA LYS A 16 -6.91 24.73 0.41
C LYS A 16 -6.43 24.69 -1.05
N LYS A 17 -6.53 23.54 -1.71
CA LYS A 17 -6.14 23.34 -3.11
C LYS A 17 -7.29 23.47 -4.11
N ASN A 18 -8.51 23.80 -3.66
CA ASN A 18 -9.74 23.85 -4.46
C ASN A 18 -10.05 22.52 -5.18
N LEU A 19 -9.78 21.40 -4.53
CA LEU A 19 -10.00 20.06 -5.08
C LEU A 19 -11.23 19.36 -4.47
N ASP A 20 -11.98 20.04 -3.60
CA ASP A 20 -13.14 19.53 -2.87
C ASP A 20 -14.33 19.14 -3.78
N LYS A 21 -14.36 19.66 -5.02
CA LYS A 21 -15.33 19.25 -6.04
C LYS A 21 -14.96 17.97 -6.80
N ILE A 22 -13.73 17.50 -6.66
CA ILE A 22 -13.17 16.38 -7.44
C ILE A 22 -12.79 15.22 -6.51
N ILE A 23 -12.37 15.52 -5.28
CA ILE A 23 -11.87 14.54 -4.32
C ILE A 23 -12.80 14.52 -3.10
N GLU A 24 -13.38 13.37 -2.84
CA GLU A 24 -14.13 13.06 -1.63
C GLU A 24 -13.31 12.17 -0.71
N LEU A 25 -13.30 12.47 0.60
CA LEU A 25 -12.66 11.65 1.61
C LEU A 25 -13.73 10.99 2.48
N GLN A 26 -13.66 9.67 2.57
CA GLN A 26 -14.61 8.86 3.32
C GLN A 26 -13.91 8.04 4.40
N LEU A 27 -14.57 7.90 5.54
CA LEU A 27 -14.20 6.93 6.57
C LEU A 27 -14.53 5.53 6.03
N GLY A 28 -13.59 4.61 6.12
CA GLY A 28 -13.82 3.26 5.63
C GLY A 28 -12.62 2.35 5.87
N ASP A 29 -12.93 1.07 5.97
CA ASP A 29 -11.98 -0.02 6.06
C ASP A 29 -11.82 -0.65 4.67
N SER A 30 -10.58 -0.80 4.21
CA SER A 30 -10.26 -1.43 2.93
C SER A 30 -10.61 -2.92 2.86
N GLU A 31 -10.83 -3.56 4.00
CA GLU A 31 -11.30 -4.95 4.08
C GLU A 31 -12.83 -5.09 4.07
N ARG A 32 -13.54 -3.97 4.10
CA ARG A 32 -15.00 -3.89 4.03
C ARG A 32 -15.42 -2.55 3.43
N LEU A 33 -15.21 -2.39 2.14
CA LEU A 33 -15.57 -1.17 1.42
C LEU A 33 -17.10 -1.03 1.33
N LEU A 34 -17.62 0.14 1.70
CA LEU A 34 -19.05 0.43 1.71
C LEU A 34 -19.58 0.87 0.32
N PHE A 35 -18.99 0.34 -0.74
CA PHE A 35 -19.38 0.60 -2.12
C PHE A 35 -20.03 -0.64 -2.73
N GLU A 36 -20.92 -0.41 -3.69
CA GLU A 36 -21.51 -1.49 -4.47
C GLU A 36 -20.48 -2.18 -5.38
N ASP A 37 -20.83 -3.38 -5.84
CA ASP A 37 -20.03 -4.12 -6.81
C ASP A 37 -19.90 -3.30 -8.10
N ASN A 38 -18.74 -3.41 -8.76
CA ASN A 38 -18.49 -2.80 -10.07
C ASN A 38 -18.70 -1.27 -10.11
N THR A 39 -18.28 -0.58 -9.06
CA THR A 39 -18.44 0.89 -8.93
C THR A 39 -17.29 1.65 -9.61
N PHE A 40 -16.04 1.20 -9.47
CA PHE A 40 -14.87 1.98 -9.85
C PHE A 40 -14.20 1.49 -11.12
N ASP A 41 -13.73 2.42 -11.94
CA ASP A 41 -12.91 2.12 -13.12
C ASP A 41 -11.46 1.81 -12.76
N ALA A 42 -10.98 2.38 -11.66
CA ALA A 42 -9.66 2.10 -11.10
C ALA A 42 -9.64 2.23 -9.58
N VAL A 43 -8.80 1.43 -8.94
CA VAL A 43 -8.45 1.55 -7.51
C VAL A 43 -6.93 1.65 -7.39
N THR A 44 -6.46 2.59 -6.57
CA THR A 44 -5.02 2.76 -6.31
C THR A 44 -4.75 2.73 -4.82
N VAL A 45 -3.69 2.03 -4.42
CA VAL A 45 -3.21 2.01 -3.03
C VAL A 45 -1.71 2.28 -3.02
N ALA A 46 -1.30 3.30 -2.26
CA ALA A 46 0.10 3.63 -2.08
C ALA A 46 0.50 3.46 -0.61
N PHE A 47 1.46 2.56 -0.36
CA PHE A 47 2.04 2.26 0.96
C PHE A 47 1.02 1.89 2.04
N GLY A 48 -0.09 1.23 1.62
CA GLY A 48 -1.19 0.88 2.51
C GLY A 48 -1.51 -0.60 2.56
N VAL A 49 -1.26 -1.34 1.47
CA VAL A 49 -1.68 -2.76 1.36
C VAL A 49 -1.00 -3.66 2.40
N ARG A 50 0.25 -3.36 2.77
CA ARG A 50 0.97 -4.11 3.81
C ARG A 50 0.34 -3.99 5.21
N ASN A 51 -0.53 -2.99 5.40
CA ASN A 51 -1.20 -2.71 6.67
C ASN A 51 -2.58 -3.37 6.77
N PHE A 52 -3.02 -4.09 5.74
CA PHE A 52 -4.27 -4.85 5.82
C PHE A 52 -4.11 -5.97 6.85
N GLU A 53 -5.06 -6.09 7.76
CA GLU A 53 -5.09 -7.17 8.76
C GLU A 53 -5.29 -8.52 8.06
N ASN A 54 -6.23 -8.55 7.10
CA ASN A 54 -6.47 -9.69 6.21
C ASN A 54 -6.28 -9.26 4.74
N LEU A 55 -5.08 -9.50 4.23
CA LEU A 55 -4.70 -9.10 2.88
C LEU A 55 -5.62 -9.71 1.79
N GLU A 56 -5.95 -11.01 1.89
CA GLU A 56 -6.80 -11.69 0.91
C GLU A 56 -8.22 -11.11 0.90
N LYS A 57 -8.75 -10.78 2.07
CA LYS A 57 -10.07 -10.15 2.21
C LYS A 57 -10.09 -8.75 1.58
N GLY A 58 -9.09 -7.92 1.90
CA GLY A 58 -8.99 -6.58 1.30
C GLY A 58 -8.83 -6.61 -0.20
N LEU A 59 -7.99 -7.52 -0.73
CA LEU A 59 -7.85 -7.71 -2.17
C LEU A 59 -9.15 -8.18 -2.84
N SER A 60 -9.89 -9.08 -2.19
CA SER A 60 -11.19 -9.57 -2.68
C SER A 60 -12.23 -8.45 -2.72
N ASP A 61 -12.24 -7.59 -1.71
CA ASP A 61 -13.19 -6.47 -1.67
C ASP A 61 -12.86 -5.38 -2.68
N ILE A 62 -11.56 -5.09 -2.89
CA ILE A 62 -11.10 -4.23 -3.98
C ILE A 62 -11.49 -4.80 -5.35
N PHE A 63 -11.32 -6.12 -5.54
CA PHE A 63 -11.74 -6.79 -6.77
C PHE A 63 -13.25 -6.67 -6.99
N ARG A 64 -14.06 -6.82 -5.94
CA ARG A 64 -15.51 -6.70 -5.98
C ARG A 64 -15.95 -5.33 -6.49
N VAL A 65 -15.43 -4.26 -5.93
CA VAL A 65 -15.85 -2.88 -6.26
C VAL A 65 -15.31 -2.37 -7.60
N LEU A 66 -14.30 -3.01 -8.18
CA LEU A 66 -13.83 -2.68 -9.53
C LEU A 66 -14.83 -3.16 -10.58
N LYS A 67 -15.05 -2.35 -11.62
CA LYS A 67 -15.78 -2.74 -12.83
C LYS A 67 -15.04 -3.83 -13.61
N PRO A 68 -15.73 -4.67 -14.40
CA PRO A 68 -15.07 -5.52 -15.40
C PRO A 68 -14.14 -4.69 -16.30
N GLY A 69 -12.89 -5.12 -16.46
CA GLY A 69 -11.84 -4.36 -17.16
C GLY A 69 -11.19 -3.25 -16.34
N GLY A 70 -11.67 -2.97 -15.14
CA GLY A 70 -11.11 -2.00 -14.21
C GLY A 70 -9.68 -2.35 -13.79
N THR A 71 -8.91 -1.35 -13.37
CA THR A 71 -7.49 -1.49 -13.06
C THR A 71 -7.21 -1.29 -11.60
N PHE A 72 -6.50 -2.21 -10.98
CA PHE A 72 -5.93 -2.09 -9.65
C PHE A 72 -4.45 -1.77 -9.73
N VAL A 73 -3.99 -0.71 -9.05
CA VAL A 73 -2.59 -0.31 -8.98
C VAL A 73 -2.14 -0.22 -7.54
N VAL A 74 -1.07 -0.90 -7.21
CA VAL A 74 -0.43 -0.84 -5.89
C VAL A 74 0.98 -0.32 -6.02
N LEU A 75 1.34 0.67 -5.21
CA LEU A 75 2.71 1.05 -4.95
C LEU A 75 3.04 0.65 -3.51
N GLU A 76 3.99 -0.24 -3.31
CA GLU A 76 4.34 -0.72 -1.98
C GLU A 76 5.84 -0.94 -1.82
N PHE A 77 6.32 -0.89 -0.59
CA PHE A 77 7.70 -1.25 -0.29
C PHE A 77 7.95 -2.72 -0.63
N SER A 78 9.15 -2.97 -1.10
CA SER A 78 9.65 -4.30 -1.43
C SER A 78 11.08 -4.48 -0.95
N LYS A 79 11.56 -5.71 -1.01
CA LYS A 79 12.90 -6.08 -0.52
C LYS A 79 13.84 -6.22 -1.71
N PRO A 80 14.86 -5.33 -1.84
CA PRO A 80 15.86 -5.46 -2.90
C PRO A 80 16.55 -6.81 -2.83
N VAL A 81 16.77 -7.42 -3.98
CA VAL A 81 17.41 -8.75 -4.07
C VAL A 81 18.84 -8.70 -4.62
N THR A 82 19.24 -7.60 -5.28
CA THR A 82 20.51 -7.47 -5.97
C THR A 82 21.60 -6.88 -5.08
N PHE A 83 22.84 -7.39 -5.26
CA PHE A 83 24.04 -6.79 -4.68
C PHE A 83 24.39 -5.49 -5.41
N PRO A 84 24.87 -4.43 -4.74
CA PRO A 84 25.06 -4.25 -3.28
C PRO A 84 23.82 -3.68 -2.57
N VAL A 85 22.74 -3.37 -3.28
CA VAL A 85 21.56 -2.66 -2.77
C VAL A 85 20.92 -3.41 -1.62
N LYS A 86 20.81 -4.74 -1.72
CA LYS A 86 20.28 -5.60 -0.65
C LYS A 86 21.04 -5.41 0.67
N GLN A 87 22.37 -5.37 0.61
CA GLN A 87 23.21 -5.24 1.80
C GLN A 87 23.06 -3.85 2.44
N LEU A 88 23.09 -2.81 1.61
CA LEU A 88 22.88 -1.42 2.06
C LEU A 88 21.49 -1.22 2.67
N TYR A 89 20.46 -1.77 2.04
CA TYR A 89 19.10 -1.75 2.53
C TYR A 89 18.99 -2.45 3.89
N ASN A 90 19.50 -3.66 4.01
CA ASN A 90 19.48 -4.41 5.27
C ASN A 90 20.25 -3.69 6.38
N PHE A 91 21.41 -3.11 6.06
CA PHE A 91 22.18 -2.32 7.02
C PHE A 91 21.40 -1.08 7.49
N TYR A 92 20.78 -0.35 6.55
CA TYR A 92 19.95 0.80 6.88
C TYR A 92 18.77 0.44 7.80
N PHE A 93 17.99 -0.57 7.41
CA PHE A 93 16.79 -0.97 8.16
C PHE A 93 17.08 -1.63 9.51
N ASN A 94 18.18 -2.38 9.63
CA ASN A 94 18.50 -3.10 10.87
C ASN A 94 19.36 -2.29 11.84
N SER A 95 20.11 -1.30 11.36
CA SER A 95 21.08 -0.58 12.20
C SER A 95 20.82 0.93 12.25
N ILE A 96 20.66 1.58 11.09
CA ILE A 96 20.53 3.04 11.03
C ILE A 96 19.16 3.49 11.49
N LEU A 97 18.09 2.93 10.94
CA LEU A 97 16.72 3.36 11.22
C LEU A 97 16.33 3.20 12.71
N PRO A 98 16.61 2.07 13.39
CA PRO A 98 16.35 1.94 14.82
C PRO A 98 17.20 2.87 15.70
N PHE A 99 18.46 3.13 15.29
CA PHE A 99 19.35 4.06 16.01
C PHE A 99 18.78 5.49 16.01
N PHE A 100 18.42 6.00 14.85
CA PHE A 100 17.80 7.33 14.73
C PHE A 100 16.40 7.37 15.34
N GLY A 101 15.64 6.29 15.25
CA GLY A 101 14.35 6.18 15.92
C GLY A 101 14.44 6.41 17.42
N LYS A 102 15.41 5.78 18.08
CA LYS A 102 15.67 5.97 19.52
C LYS A 102 16.14 7.38 19.87
N LEU A 103 16.84 8.06 18.95
CA LEU A 103 17.43 9.36 19.22
C LEU A 103 16.43 10.52 19.02
N ILE A 104 15.53 10.42 18.06
CA ILE A 104 14.67 11.53 17.60
C ILE A 104 13.24 11.40 18.14
N SER A 105 12.73 10.20 18.29
CA SER A 105 11.34 9.98 18.69
C SER A 105 11.22 9.44 20.11
N LYS A 106 10.30 10.05 20.89
CA LYS A 106 9.85 9.49 22.16
C LYS A 106 9.00 8.23 21.97
N ASP A 107 8.49 7.99 20.75
CA ASP A 107 7.72 6.82 20.37
C ASP A 107 8.52 5.96 19.38
N ASN A 108 9.06 4.86 19.87
CA ASN A 108 9.84 3.92 19.08
C ASN A 108 8.97 2.98 18.20
N SER A 109 7.64 2.97 18.39
CA SER A 109 6.74 2.02 17.76
C SER A 109 6.71 2.18 16.22
N ALA A 110 6.65 3.42 15.72
CA ALA A 110 6.61 3.70 14.29
C ALA A 110 7.88 3.24 13.54
N TYR A 111 9.05 3.34 14.18
CA TYR A 111 10.33 2.98 13.57
C TYR A 111 10.62 1.48 13.57
N THR A 112 9.97 0.71 14.44
CA THR A 112 10.00 -0.76 14.41
C THR A 112 8.91 -1.33 13.52
N TYR A 113 7.74 -0.71 13.51
CA TYR A 113 6.59 -1.15 12.71
C TYR A 113 6.88 -1.17 11.20
N LEU A 114 7.51 -0.12 10.65
CA LEU A 114 7.79 -0.06 9.22
C LEU A 114 8.67 -1.22 8.73
N PRO A 115 9.84 -1.50 9.32
CA PRO A 115 10.65 -2.66 8.93
C PRO A 115 9.92 -3.99 9.04
N GLU A 116 9.15 -4.18 10.11
CA GLU A 116 8.40 -5.42 10.36
C GLU A 116 7.28 -5.63 9.34
N SER A 117 6.49 -4.60 9.06
CA SER A 117 5.41 -4.67 8.07
C SER A 117 5.94 -4.93 6.66
N VAL A 118 7.06 -4.29 6.28
CA VAL A 118 7.71 -4.55 4.98
C VAL A 118 8.27 -5.97 4.91
N LYS A 119 8.84 -6.48 6.02
CA LYS A 119 9.39 -7.84 6.07
C LYS A 119 8.29 -8.90 5.92
N SER A 120 7.14 -8.68 6.54
CA SER A 120 6.00 -9.60 6.53
C SER A 120 5.21 -9.55 5.22
N PHE A 121 5.28 -8.44 4.48
CA PHE A 121 4.55 -8.27 3.23
C PHE A 121 5.05 -9.25 2.16
N PRO A 122 4.14 -9.97 1.48
CA PRO A 122 4.48 -10.92 0.42
C PRO A 122 4.81 -10.21 -0.90
N ASP A 123 5.92 -9.49 -0.95
CA ASP A 123 6.33 -8.70 -2.11
C ASP A 123 6.73 -9.54 -3.35
N GLY A 124 6.93 -8.87 -4.48
CA GLY A 124 7.39 -9.46 -5.73
C GLY A 124 6.37 -10.46 -6.31
N GLU A 125 6.90 -11.62 -6.71
CA GLU A 125 6.08 -12.70 -7.30
C GLU A 125 5.05 -13.27 -6.32
N ASN A 126 5.29 -13.20 -5.01
CA ASN A 126 4.33 -13.67 -4.02
C ASN A 126 3.07 -12.82 -4.04
N PHE A 127 3.21 -11.49 -4.08
CA PHE A 127 2.06 -10.60 -4.17
C PHE A 127 1.34 -10.73 -5.52
N THR A 128 2.09 -10.87 -6.62
CA THR A 128 1.52 -11.11 -7.94
C THR A 128 0.69 -12.41 -7.97
N ARG A 129 1.14 -13.47 -7.28
CA ARG A 129 0.35 -14.71 -7.15
C ARG A 129 -0.93 -14.52 -6.35
N LEU A 130 -0.89 -13.69 -5.29
CA LEU A 130 -2.09 -13.35 -4.52
C LEU A 130 -3.10 -12.58 -5.38
N LEU A 131 -2.65 -11.62 -6.17
CA LEU A 131 -3.52 -10.91 -7.12
C LEU A 131 -4.22 -11.89 -8.08
N LYS A 132 -3.46 -12.82 -8.67
CA LYS A 132 -4.02 -13.84 -9.55
C LYS A 132 -5.01 -14.77 -8.83
N LYS A 133 -4.72 -15.20 -7.61
CA LYS A 133 -5.60 -16.01 -6.76
C LYS A 133 -6.92 -15.29 -6.48
N THR A 134 -6.89 -13.97 -6.29
CA THR A 134 -8.09 -13.15 -6.10
C THR A 134 -8.95 -13.01 -7.35
N GLY A 135 -8.39 -13.26 -8.55
CA GLY A 135 -9.10 -13.18 -9.83
C GLY A 135 -8.54 -12.10 -10.77
N PHE A 136 -7.56 -11.29 -10.32
CA PHE A 136 -6.93 -10.31 -11.21
C PHE A 136 -6.16 -11.00 -12.35
N ASN A 137 -6.40 -10.54 -13.57
CA ASN A 137 -5.69 -10.94 -14.76
C ASN A 137 -4.69 -9.86 -15.22
N ASN A 138 -3.90 -10.16 -16.26
CA ASN A 138 -2.90 -9.23 -16.82
C ASN A 138 -2.00 -8.60 -15.75
N THR A 139 -1.67 -9.38 -14.72
CA THR A 139 -0.85 -8.89 -13.60
C THR A 139 0.57 -8.59 -14.05
N LYS A 140 1.07 -7.40 -13.66
CA LYS A 140 2.43 -6.94 -13.93
C LYS A 140 3.03 -6.39 -12.65
N MET A 141 4.35 -6.46 -12.54
CA MET A 141 5.11 -5.75 -11.50
C MET A 141 6.26 -4.98 -12.13
N LYS A 142 6.58 -3.82 -11.55
CA LYS A 142 7.70 -2.98 -11.94
C LYS A 142 8.45 -2.52 -10.70
N PRO A 143 9.63 -3.10 -10.42
CA PRO A 143 10.50 -2.61 -9.35
C PRO A 143 10.96 -1.18 -9.62
N LEU A 144 10.99 -0.37 -8.56
CA LEU A 144 11.47 1.00 -8.55
C LEU A 144 12.64 1.13 -7.58
N THR A 145 13.48 2.14 -7.80
CA THR A 145 14.59 2.47 -6.87
C THR A 145 15.37 1.22 -6.47
N PHE A 146 15.84 0.48 -7.48
CA PHE A 146 16.61 -0.78 -7.30
C PHE A 146 15.87 -1.87 -6.50
N GLY A 147 14.53 -1.84 -6.48
CA GLY A 147 13.70 -2.83 -5.79
C GLY A 147 13.33 -2.46 -4.35
N ILE A 148 13.54 -1.22 -3.91
CA ILE A 148 13.08 -0.73 -2.59
C ILE A 148 11.57 -0.54 -2.56
N ALA A 149 10.97 -0.22 -3.71
CA ALA A 149 9.53 -0.19 -3.89
C ALA A 149 9.16 -0.90 -5.21
N THR A 150 7.92 -1.36 -5.31
CA THR A 150 7.42 -2.01 -6.52
C THR A 150 6.01 -1.52 -6.83
N ILE A 151 5.76 -1.21 -8.10
CA ILE A 151 4.41 -1.01 -8.63
C ILE A 151 3.88 -2.37 -9.08
N TYR A 152 2.68 -2.70 -8.64
CA TYR A 152 1.91 -3.85 -9.12
C TYR A 152 0.66 -3.37 -9.82
N VAL A 153 0.29 -4.03 -10.89
CA VAL A 153 -0.92 -3.74 -11.67
C VAL A 153 -1.66 -5.03 -11.92
N GLY A 154 -2.97 -5.02 -11.76
CA GLY A 154 -3.86 -6.11 -12.12
C GLY A 154 -5.15 -5.56 -12.75
N LYS A 155 -5.80 -6.35 -13.60
CA LYS A 155 -7.11 -6.02 -14.18
C LYS A 155 -8.18 -7.02 -13.70
N LYS A 156 -9.37 -6.51 -13.45
CA LYS A 156 -10.55 -7.35 -13.25
C LYS A 156 -11.08 -7.88 -14.57
#